data_859f64ee506b8cc156918e67605dc90a
#
_entry.id   859f64ee506b8cc156918e67605dc90a
#
_cell.length_a   1.000
_cell.length_b   1.000
_cell.length_c   1.000
_cell.angle_alpha   90.00
_cell.angle_beta   90.00
_cell.angle_gamma   90.00
#
_symmetry.space_group_name_H-M   'P 1'
#
loop_
_entity.id
_entity.type
_entity.pdbx_description
1 polymer ?
#
loop_
_entity_poly.entity_id
_entity_poly.type
_entity_poly.pdbx_seq_one_letter_code
_entity_poly.pdbx_strand_id
1 'polypeptide(L)'
;MGRSDVPGAAARVLPTPEYLATRLGELAKRGNIPGASVAVRMGDETVAAATGVLDTEIAYPATTESIFQVGSITKVWTATLIMQLVDEGVLDLDAPVRTYLADFKLLDEAAAASVTVRQLLCHTAGFEGDLFEDFGPGDDAVAGLVGHLADHGGRLFAPGEMFSYCNSGYVALGRIVEVLTGQTWEATLRERITVPLGLTRVATGAAEAILHRVAIGHVEGPDGTSVKAPVWQLPRSNAPAGSTLATTATDLVAFAAAHVARGLLPDGTRLLSEASALAMRESQVDVPDIGAVGTAWGLGWNLFDWAGGPVIGHDGGTLGQAAILRVAPESGVSIAILTNGGDLGVMYELVREVLASAAGVAMPEPVVPPVDPPVVDARFFVGRYASQVLAMDVVESERGFELTMRTLGTAAEMMGESVRTTELVARDARTLIAVEAKGGQHDQYAFVGDGDRARFVHMTRALPRVVVGEPAATSGAERVDVDSCSGGAR
;
A
#
# COMPACT_ATOMS: atom_id res chain seq x y z
N MET A 1 52.43 14.39 1.25
CA MET A 1 51.06 14.30 1.76
C MET A 1 50.18 13.98 0.57
N GLY A 2 49.91 12.69 0.37
CA GLY A 2 49.11 12.18 -0.75
C GLY A 2 47.62 12.42 -0.51
N ARG A 3 46.94 13.04 -1.47
CA ARG A 3 45.50 13.02 -1.55
C ARG A 3 45.10 11.59 -1.95
N SER A 4 44.39 10.89 -1.09
CA SER A 4 43.72 9.65 -1.42
C SER A 4 42.59 9.98 -2.44
N ASP A 5 42.80 9.56 -3.69
CA ASP A 5 41.76 9.53 -4.70
C ASP A 5 40.67 8.55 -4.24
N VAL A 6 39.53 9.11 -3.83
CA VAL A 6 38.29 8.36 -3.71
C VAL A 6 37.88 7.99 -5.15
N PRO A 7 37.59 6.72 -5.48
CA PRO A 7 37.14 6.34 -6.81
C PRO A 7 35.92 7.21 -7.16
N GLY A 8 36.00 7.89 -8.31
CA GLY A 8 34.99 8.83 -8.77
C GLY A 8 33.62 8.14 -8.81
N ALA A 9 32.63 8.72 -8.13
CA ALA A 9 31.24 8.32 -8.27
C ALA A 9 30.89 8.36 -9.77
N ALA A 10 30.40 7.27 -10.33
CA ALA A 10 29.90 7.25 -11.71
C ALA A 10 28.88 8.38 -11.87
N ALA A 11 28.97 9.11 -12.99
CA ALA A 11 28.03 10.21 -13.24
C ALA A 11 26.61 9.66 -13.23
N ARG A 12 25.76 10.23 -12.40
CA ARG A 12 24.33 9.89 -12.35
C ARG A 12 23.67 10.39 -13.63
N VAL A 13 22.97 9.51 -14.34
CA VAL A 13 22.39 9.82 -15.65
C VAL A 13 20.94 9.36 -15.68
N LEU A 14 20.05 10.25 -16.12
CA LEU A 14 18.67 9.88 -16.45
C LEU A 14 18.66 8.85 -17.59
N PRO A 15 17.77 7.85 -17.55
CA PRO A 15 17.56 6.97 -18.69
C PRO A 15 17.04 7.75 -19.91
N THR A 16 17.34 7.29 -21.13
CA THR A 16 16.73 7.89 -22.31
C THR A 16 15.29 7.45 -22.51
N PRO A 17 14.45 8.23 -23.23
CA PRO A 17 13.09 7.80 -23.56
C PRO A 17 13.04 6.45 -24.28
N GLU A 18 13.98 6.20 -25.19
CA GLU A 18 14.08 4.95 -25.95
C GLU A 18 14.42 3.76 -25.05
N TYR A 19 15.33 3.94 -24.10
CA TYR A 19 15.65 2.90 -23.09
C TYR A 19 14.40 2.57 -22.27
N LEU A 20 13.72 3.59 -21.73
CA LEU A 20 12.50 3.38 -20.93
C LEU A 20 11.40 2.68 -21.74
N ALA A 21 11.16 3.11 -22.98
CA ALA A 21 10.14 2.52 -23.84
C ALA A 21 10.45 1.06 -24.16
N THR A 22 11.70 0.75 -24.51
CA THR A 22 12.14 -0.62 -24.81
C THR A 22 12.00 -1.52 -23.60
N ARG A 23 12.56 -1.08 -22.46
CA ARG A 23 12.59 -1.89 -21.24
C ARG A 23 11.20 -2.09 -20.64
N LEU A 24 10.37 -1.03 -20.62
CA LEU A 24 8.98 -1.12 -20.20
C LEU A 24 8.19 -2.11 -21.06
N GLY A 25 8.38 -2.09 -22.38
CA GLY A 25 7.72 -3.00 -23.33
C GLY A 25 8.13 -4.47 -23.09
N GLU A 26 9.42 -4.75 -22.87
CA GLU A 26 9.90 -6.09 -22.54
C GLU A 26 9.29 -6.63 -21.25
N LEU A 27 9.28 -5.81 -20.19
CA LEU A 27 8.73 -6.16 -18.89
C LEU A 27 7.22 -6.33 -18.94
N ALA A 28 6.51 -5.43 -19.62
CA ALA A 28 5.05 -5.51 -19.79
C ALA A 28 4.65 -6.83 -20.50
N LYS A 29 5.38 -7.21 -21.55
CA LYS A 29 5.15 -8.49 -22.23
C LYS A 29 5.42 -9.68 -21.30
N ARG A 30 6.50 -9.66 -20.52
CA ARG A 30 6.83 -10.75 -19.59
C ARG A 30 5.83 -10.88 -18.46
N GLY A 31 5.32 -9.76 -17.92
CA GLY A 31 4.32 -9.72 -16.85
C GLY A 31 2.88 -9.83 -17.35
N ASN A 32 2.64 -10.06 -18.64
CA ASN A 32 1.30 -10.08 -19.24
C ASN A 32 0.49 -8.80 -18.90
N ILE A 33 1.16 -7.64 -18.92
CA ILE A 33 0.59 -6.33 -18.58
C ILE A 33 0.02 -5.70 -19.85
N PRO A 34 -1.30 -5.41 -19.91
CA PRO A 34 -1.94 -4.87 -21.11
C PRO A 34 -1.40 -3.48 -21.50
N GLY A 35 -1.21 -2.61 -20.52
CA GLY A 35 -0.70 -1.27 -20.70
C GLY A 35 0.06 -0.76 -19.49
N ALA A 36 1.11 0.03 -19.73
CA ALA A 36 1.93 0.61 -18.68
C ALA A 36 2.44 2.00 -19.07
N SER A 37 2.70 2.82 -18.05
CA SER A 37 3.37 4.11 -18.16
C SER A 37 4.44 4.23 -17.09
N VAL A 38 5.59 4.83 -17.45
CA VAL A 38 6.69 5.11 -16.51
C VAL A 38 7.13 6.56 -16.66
N ALA A 39 7.47 7.19 -15.54
CA ALA A 39 8.18 8.47 -15.52
C ALA A 39 9.34 8.41 -14.52
N VAL A 40 10.46 9.01 -14.89
CA VAL A 40 11.64 9.20 -14.05
C VAL A 40 11.97 10.69 -14.02
N ARG A 41 12.12 11.24 -12.81
CA ARG A 41 12.50 12.64 -12.62
C ARG A 41 13.81 12.73 -11.83
N MET A 42 14.70 13.62 -12.25
CA MET A 42 15.91 14.01 -11.53
C MET A 42 16.09 15.52 -11.62
N GLY A 43 15.99 16.21 -10.48
CA GLY A 43 15.94 17.67 -10.48
C GLY A 43 14.72 18.19 -11.25
N ASP A 44 14.96 19.02 -12.27
CA ASP A 44 13.91 19.60 -13.12
C ASP A 44 13.63 18.80 -14.39
N GLU A 45 14.44 17.78 -14.69
CA GLU A 45 14.28 16.96 -15.88
C GLU A 45 13.36 15.76 -15.59
N THR A 46 12.45 15.50 -16.51
CA THR A 46 11.56 14.33 -16.46
C THR A 46 11.58 13.61 -17.80
N VAL A 47 11.78 12.30 -17.74
CA VAL A 47 11.70 11.41 -18.91
C VAL A 47 10.57 10.42 -18.67
N ALA A 48 9.75 10.19 -19.68
CA ALA A 48 8.60 9.30 -19.57
C ALA A 48 8.45 8.44 -20.84
N ALA A 49 7.85 7.26 -20.63
CA ALA A 49 7.48 6.33 -21.70
C ALA A 49 6.17 5.61 -21.37
N ALA A 50 5.52 5.07 -22.39
CA ALA A 50 4.35 4.23 -22.22
C ALA A 50 4.35 3.10 -23.25
N THR A 51 3.64 2.02 -22.96
CA THR A 51 3.52 0.84 -23.83
C THR A 51 2.15 0.20 -23.70
N GLY A 52 1.75 -0.56 -24.71
CA GLY A 52 0.53 -1.35 -24.71
C GLY A 52 -0.75 -0.54 -24.85
N VAL A 53 -1.84 -1.03 -24.25
CA VAL A 53 -3.19 -0.49 -24.45
C VAL A 53 -3.89 -0.21 -23.10
N LEU A 54 -4.76 0.79 -23.11
CA LEU A 54 -5.58 1.16 -21.94
C LEU A 54 -6.77 0.23 -21.76
N ASP A 55 -7.17 -0.47 -22.80
CA ASP A 55 -8.30 -1.38 -22.86
C ASP A 55 -8.02 -2.43 -23.93
N THR A 56 -8.04 -3.71 -23.55
CA THR A 56 -7.72 -4.83 -24.46
C THR A 56 -8.78 -5.09 -25.50
N GLU A 57 -10.05 -4.72 -25.26
CA GLU A 57 -11.14 -4.97 -26.23
C GLU A 57 -11.14 -3.96 -27.37
N ILE A 58 -10.83 -2.69 -27.09
CA ILE A 58 -10.80 -1.62 -28.10
C ILE A 58 -9.40 -1.27 -28.56
N ALA A 59 -8.36 -1.87 -27.96
CA ALA A 59 -6.95 -1.66 -28.28
C ALA A 59 -6.52 -0.18 -28.29
N TYR A 60 -7.07 0.63 -27.36
CA TYR A 60 -6.77 2.06 -27.28
C TYR A 60 -5.37 2.26 -26.71
N PRO A 61 -4.41 2.89 -27.46
CA PRO A 61 -3.01 2.93 -27.05
C PRO A 61 -2.78 3.68 -25.73
N ALA A 62 -1.96 3.15 -24.84
CA ALA A 62 -1.43 3.88 -23.71
C ALA A 62 -0.39 4.91 -24.16
N THR A 63 -0.38 6.08 -23.53
CA THR A 63 0.58 7.16 -23.76
C THR A 63 1.05 7.71 -22.42
N THR A 64 2.08 8.54 -22.41
CA THR A 64 2.56 9.25 -21.20
C THR A 64 1.53 10.22 -20.61
N GLU A 65 0.47 10.54 -21.37
CA GLU A 65 -0.65 11.38 -20.93
C GLU A 65 -1.84 10.56 -20.38
N SER A 66 -1.72 9.23 -20.39
CA SER A 66 -2.77 8.36 -19.90
C SER A 66 -2.78 8.34 -18.38
N ILE A 67 -3.98 8.41 -17.80
CA ILE A 67 -4.16 8.31 -16.36
C ILE A 67 -4.49 6.88 -15.97
N PHE A 68 -3.92 6.46 -14.84
CA PHE A 68 -4.14 5.17 -14.20
C PHE A 68 -4.51 5.41 -12.73
N GLN A 69 -5.25 4.51 -12.13
CA GLN A 69 -5.48 4.54 -10.69
C GLN A 69 -4.15 4.28 -9.97
N VAL A 70 -3.88 5.09 -8.94
CA VAL A 70 -2.64 4.99 -8.16
C VAL A 70 -2.81 4.23 -6.86
N GLY A 71 -4.03 3.79 -6.58
CA GLY A 71 -4.32 2.99 -5.39
C GLY A 71 -3.80 3.64 -4.12
N SER A 72 -3.18 2.86 -3.28
CA SER A 72 -2.70 3.27 -1.96
C SER A 72 -1.61 4.35 -1.97
N ILE A 73 -1.00 4.70 -3.10
CA ILE A 73 -0.12 5.89 -3.18
C ILE A 73 -0.91 7.16 -2.79
N THR A 74 -2.23 7.16 -2.95
CA THR A 74 -3.15 8.19 -2.45
C THR A 74 -2.95 8.52 -0.98
N LYS A 75 -2.52 7.55 -0.16
CA LYS A 75 -2.27 7.76 1.27
C LYS A 75 -1.21 8.82 1.54
N VAL A 76 -0.22 8.92 0.67
CA VAL A 76 0.78 9.99 0.78
C VAL A 76 0.16 11.36 0.53
N TRP A 77 -0.83 11.44 -0.41
CA TRP A 77 -1.56 12.68 -0.67
C TRP A 77 -2.44 13.06 0.53
N THR A 78 -3.14 12.09 1.11
CA THR A 78 -3.93 12.31 2.35
C THR A 78 -3.03 12.72 3.52
N ALA A 79 -1.87 12.06 3.69
CA ALA A 79 -0.90 12.44 4.71
C ALA A 79 -0.35 13.87 4.49
N THR A 80 -0.14 14.28 3.23
CA THR A 80 0.25 15.64 2.88
C THR A 80 -0.80 16.66 3.31
N LEU A 81 -2.10 16.38 3.10
CA LEU A 81 -3.18 17.25 3.57
C LEU A 81 -3.21 17.36 5.10
N ILE A 82 -3.03 16.25 5.81
CA ILE A 82 -2.93 16.25 7.28
C ILE A 82 -1.74 17.10 7.73
N MET A 83 -0.58 16.96 7.09
CA MET A 83 0.61 17.73 7.47
C MET A 83 0.47 19.23 7.13
N GLN A 84 -0.31 19.61 6.13
CA GLN A 84 -0.67 21.03 5.92
C GLN A 84 -1.51 21.57 7.07
N LEU A 85 -2.47 20.79 7.59
CA LEU A 85 -3.27 21.18 8.76
C LEU A 85 -2.41 21.30 10.05
N VAL A 86 -1.35 20.49 10.15
CA VAL A 86 -0.32 20.62 11.21
C VAL A 86 0.45 21.92 11.04
N ASP A 87 0.90 22.24 9.82
CA ASP A 87 1.62 23.50 9.53
C ASP A 87 0.78 24.74 9.80
N GLU A 88 -0.54 24.65 9.63
CA GLU A 88 -1.51 25.70 9.97
C GLU A 88 -1.79 25.80 11.49
N GLY A 89 -1.31 24.85 12.28
CA GLY A 89 -1.51 24.80 13.73
C GLY A 89 -2.93 24.42 14.15
N VAL A 90 -3.75 23.88 13.24
CA VAL A 90 -5.14 23.46 13.53
C VAL A 90 -5.24 21.96 13.85
N LEU A 91 -4.16 21.21 13.66
CA LEU A 91 -4.07 19.78 13.94
C LEU A 91 -2.78 19.45 14.69
N ASP A 92 -2.91 18.65 15.78
CA ASP A 92 -1.82 18.04 16.52
C ASP A 92 -1.82 16.54 16.23
N LEU A 93 -0.67 16.02 15.79
CA LEU A 93 -0.51 14.59 15.46
C LEU A 93 -0.71 13.67 16.67
N ASP A 94 -0.38 14.12 17.86
CA ASP A 94 -0.44 13.34 19.09
C ASP A 94 -1.77 13.49 19.84
N ALA A 95 -2.66 14.35 19.35
CA ALA A 95 -4.02 14.45 19.86
C ALA A 95 -4.86 13.20 19.47
N PRO A 96 -5.75 12.73 20.37
CA PRO A 96 -6.73 11.71 20.04
C PRO A 96 -7.59 12.10 18.84
N VAL A 97 -7.92 11.13 17.98
CA VAL A 97 -8.81 11.32 16.81
C VAL A 97 -10.13 12.02 17.23
N ARG A 98 -10.66 11.71 18.40
CA ARG A 98 -11.89 12.32 18.97
C ARG A 98 -11.79 13.82 19.20
N THR A 99 -10.60 14.39 19.25
CA THR A 99 -10.43 15.86 19.29
C THR A 99 -11.01 16.51 18.04
N TYR A 100 -10.96 15.83 16.89
CA TYR A 100 -11.40 16.32 15.58
C TYR A 100 -12.69 15.66 15.11
N LEU A 101 -12.92 14.40 15.48
CA LEU A 101 -14.10 13.60 15.18
C LEU A 101 -14.77 13.17 16.49
N ALA A 102 -15.57 14.05 17.09
CA ALA A 102 -16.17 13.83 18.42
C ALA A 102 -16.98 12.52 18.53
N ASP A 103 -17.58 12.09 17.41
CA ASP A 103 -18.39 10.88 17.31
C ASP A 103 -17.58 9.64 16.85
N PHE A 104 -16.25 9.71 16.78
CA PHE A 104 -15.40 8.58 16.39
C PHE A 104 -15.57 7.42 17.39
N LYS A 105 -15.94 6.25 16.86
CA LYS A 105 -16.21 5.03 17.65
C LYS A 105 -15.54 3.82 16.99
N LEU A 106 -15.12 2.89 17.82
CA LEU A 106 -14.68 1.54 17.47
C LEU A 106 -15.43 0.56 18.40
N LEU A 107 -15.42 -0.73 18.08
CA LEU A 107 -15.92 -1.77 18.99
C LEU A 107 -15.25 -1.73 20.36
N ASP A 108 -13.95 -1.38 20.40
CA ASP A 108 -13.22 -1.12 21.66
C ASP A 108 -13.22 0.36 21.98
N GLU A 109 -14.01 0.74 22.98
CA GLU A 109 -14.17 2.14 23.41
C GLU A 109 -12.86 2.73 23.94
N ALA A 110 -12.02 1.95 24.63
CA ALA A 110 -10.73 2.42 25.14
C ALA A 110 -9.75 2.72 23.98
N ALA A 111 -9.74 1.89 22.95
CA ALA A 111 -8.99 2.14 21.73
C ALA A 111 -9.50 3.40 21.02
N ALA A 112 -10.83 3.53 20.83
CA ALA A 112 -11.43 4.70 20.20
C ALA A 112 -11.12 6.02 20.93
N ALA A 113 -11.03 5.99 22.26
CA ALA A 113 -10.70 7.16 23.07
C ALA A 113 -9.23 7.57 23.02
N SER A 114 -8.33 6.64 22.70
CA SER A 114 -6.89 6.84 22.83
C SER A 114 -6.12 6.92 21.50
N VAL A 115 -6.66 6.36 20.41
CA VAL A 115 -5.98 6.37 19.13
C VAL A 115 -5.72 7.79 18.64
N THR A 116 -4.46 8.08 18.24
CA THR A 116 -4.03 9.41 17.81
C THR A 116 -3.96 9.53 16.28
N VAL A 117 -3.92 10.77 15.78
CA VAL A 117 -3.74 11.04 14.34
C VAL A 117 -2.43 10.44 13.82
N ARG A 118 -1.33 10.55 14.59
CA ARG A 118 -0.05 9.93 14.26
C ARG A 118 -0.18 8.43 14.05
N GLN A 119 -0.88 7.74 14.95
CA GLN A 119 -1.08 6.29 14.87
C GLN A 119 -1.89 5.87 13.63
N LEU A 120 -2.82 6.71 13.15
CA LEU A 120 -3.48 6.48 11.87
C LEU A 120 -2.51 6.61 10.69
N LEU A 121 -1.67 7.66 10.67
CA LEU A 121 -0.70 7.92 9.59
C LEU A 121 0.37 6.84 9.47
N CYS A 122 0.83 6.28 10.59
CA CYS A 122 1.89 5.27 10.60
C CYS A 122 1.37 3.84 10.78
N HIS A 123 0.06 3.61 10.64
CA HIS A 123 -0.54 2.27 10.68
C HIS A 123 -0.33 1.52 12.00
N THR A 124 -0.37 2.22 13.13
CA THR A 124 -0.27 1.61 14.46
C THR A 124 -1.56 1.75 15.28
N ALA A 125 -2.67 2.07 14.64
CA ALA A 125 -3.94 2.29 15.33
C ALA A 125 -4.58 1.04 15.94
N GLY A 126 -4.22 -0.17 15.45
CA GLY A 126 -4.55 -1.44 16.07
C GLY A 126 -5.99 -1.92 15.90
N PHE A 127 -6.76 -1.38 14.97
CA PHE A 127 -8.10 -1.86 14.63
C PHE A 127 -8.20 -2.37 13.19
N GLU A 128 -9.30 -3.09 12.86
CA GLU A 128 -9.53 -3.66 11.53
C GLU A 128 -9.46 -2.61 10.44
N GLY A 129 -8.56 -2.85 9.48
CA GLY A 129 -8.19 -1.85 8.49
C GLY A 129 -8.84 -2.03 7.13
N ASP A 130 -9.32 -3.21 6.80
CA ASP A 130 -9.72 -3.56 5.44
C ASP A 130 -11.27 -3.64 5.30
N LEU A 131 -11.96 -2.55 5.70
CA LEU A 131 -13.39 -2.36 5.51
C LEU A 131 -13.62 -1.53 4.23
N PHE A 132 -14.40 -2.06 3.30
CA PHE A 132 -14.63 -1.49 1.97
C PHE A 132 -16.11 -1.29 1.65
N GLU A 133 -16.95 -1.04 2.68
CA GLU A 133 -18.36 -0.81 2.49
C GLU A 133 -18.63 0.41 1.59
N ASP A 134 -19.61 0.26 0.69
CA ASP A 134 -20.05 1.31 -0.22
C ASP A 134 -21.19 2.13 0.40
N PHE A 135 -20.88 3.35 0.81
CA PHE A 135 -21.86 4.31 1.30
C PHE A 135 -22.41 5.24 0.20
N GLY A 136 -22.29 4.80 -1.06
CA GLY A 136 -22.80 5.51 -2.22
C GLY A 136 -21.89 6.63 -2.73
N PRO A 137 -22.36 7.39 -3.74
CA PRO A 137 -21.58 8.42 -4.40
C PRO A 137 -21.65 9.80 -3.72
N GLY A 138 -22.42 9.94 -2.62
CA GLY A 138 -22.65 11.22 -1.94
C GLY A 138 -21.42 11.77 -1.22
N ASP A 139 -21.45 13.06 -0.88
CA ASP A 139 -20.36 13.74 -0.15
C ASP A 139 -20.23 13.26 1.31
N ASP A 140 -21.16 12.47 1.78
CA ASP A 140 -21.18 11.82 3.08
C ASP A 140 -20.57 10.39 3.06
N ALA A 141 -20.13 9.89 1.92
CA ALA A 141 -19.62 8.52 1.79
C ALA A 141 -18.44 8.22 2.73
N VAL A 142 -17.49 9.15 2.87
CA VAL A 142 -16.34 9.01 3.78
C VAL A 142 -16.83 9.02 5.24
N ALA A 143 -17.76 9.90 5.59
CA ALA A 143 -18.38 9.95 6.92
C ALA A 143 -19.15 8.67 7.25
N GLY A 144 -19.84 8.09 6.25
CA GLY A 144 -20.56 6.82 6.36
C GLY A 144 -19.63 5.68 6.78
N LEU A 145 -18.49 5.52 6.11
CA LEU A 145 -17.52 4.47 6.47
C LEU A 145 -16.89 4.71 7.85
N VAL A 146 -16.59 5.96 8.22
CA VAL A 146 -16.11 6.26 9.58
C VAL A 146 -17.16 5.90 10.63
N GLY A 147 -18.45 6.18 10.37
CA GLY A 147 -19.53 5.76 11.24
C GLY A 147 -19.66 4.23 11.37
N HIS A 148 -19.40 3.49 10.28
CA HIS A 148 -19.46 2.03 10.23
C HIS A 148 -18.40 1.36 11.12
N LEU A 149 -17.28 2.05 11.42
CA LEU A 149 -16.25 1.54 12.34
C LEU A 149 -16.79 1.28 13.76
N ALA A 150 -17.87 1.93 14.17
CA ALA A 150 -18.49 1.73 15.48
C ALA A 150 -18.87 0.26 15.73
N ASP A 151 -19.35 -0.41 14.70
CA ASP A 151 -19.85 -1.78 14.77
C ASP A 151 -18.91 -2.82 14.13
N HIS A 152 -17.89 -2.37 13.35
CA HIS A 152 -17.02 -3.24 12.56
C HIS A 152 -15.53 -2.99 12.79
N GLY A 153 -15.13 -1.90 13.43
CA GLY A 153 -13.75 -1.57 13.76
C GLY A 153 -13.23 -2.39 14.96
N GLY A 154 -13.12 -3.71 14.80
CA GLY A 154 -12.62 -4.62 15.84
C GLY A 154 -11.15 -4.36 16.17
N ARG A 155 -10.78 -4.47 17.47
CA ARG A 155 -9.39 -4.33 17.90
C ARG A 155 -8.59 -5.59 17.58
N LEU A 156 -7.45 -5.43 16.92
CA LEU A 156 -6.45 -6.47 16.65
C LEU A 156 -5.37 -6.49 17.75
N PHE A 157 -4.92 -5.31 18.17
CA PHE A 157 -3.92 -5.08 19.23
C PHE A 157 -4.08 -3.68 19.83
N ALA A 158 -3.31 -3.34 20.85
CA ALA A 158 -3.41 -2.03 21.48
C ALA A 158 -2.86 -0.92 20.54
N PRO A 159 -3.49 0.27 20.47
CA PRO A 159 -2.96 1.38 19.71
C PRO A 159 -1.49 1.68 20.07
N GLY A 160 -0.62 1.76 19.05
CA GLY A 160 0.82 1.99 19.20
C GLY A 160 1.66 0.74 19.41
N GLU A 161 1.08 -0.46 19.55
CA GLU A 161 1.82 -1.69 19.87
C GLU A 161 2.71 -2.16 18.71
N MET A 162 2.19 -2.12 17.46
CA MET A 162 2.92 -2.58 16.29
C MET A 162 2.35 -1.98 15.00
N PHE A 163 3.07 -2.18 13.90
CA PHE A 163 2.59 -1.87 12.56
C PHE A 163 1.53 -2.90 12.12
N SER A 164 0.43 -2.42 11.55
CA SER A 164 -0.53 -3.20 10.77
C SER A 164 -1.22 -2.27 9.78
N TYR A 165 -1.01 -2.49 8.50
CA TYR A 165 -1.54 -1.63 7.45
C TYR A 165 -3.06 -1.48 7.57
N CYS A 166 -3.57 -0.22 7.61
CA CYS A 166 -4.95 0.09 7.95
C CYS A 166 -5.53 1.09 6.94
N ASN A 167 -6.38 0.63 6.02
CA ASN A 167 -7.09 1.49 5.07
C ASN A 167 -8.12 2.37 5.78
N SER A 168 -8.91 1.80 6.69
CA SER A 168 -9.92 2.51 7.47
C SER A 168 -9.34 3.67 8.30
N GLY A 169 -8.09 3.55 8.75
CA GLY A 169 -7.38 4.64 9.41
C GLY A 169 -7.19 5.86 8.50
N TYR A 170 -6.88 5.63 7.22
CA TYR A 170 -6.76 6.70 6.23
C TYR A 170 -8.10 7.29 5.80
N VAL A 171 -9.18 6.51 5.86
CA VAL A 171 -10.54 7.06 5.70
C VAL A 171 -10.86 8.01 6.85
N ALA A 172 -10.52 7.66 8.10
CA ALA A 172 -10.67 8.54 9.25
C ALA A 172 -9.81 9.82 9.12
N LEU A 173 -8.56 9.73 8.59
CA LEU A 173 -7.74 10.91 8.26
C LEU A 173 -8.42 11.79 7.20
N GLY A 174 -8.98 11.20 6.15
CA GLY A 174 -9.75 11.94 5.14
C GLY A 174 -10.96 12.65 5.76
N ARG A 175 -11.67 12.00 6.69
CA ARG A 175 -12.77 12.63 7.41
C ARG A 175 -12.32 13.79 8.31
N ILE A 176 -11.15 13.69 8.94
CA ILE A 176 -10.56 14.81 9.69
C ILE A 176 -10.31 16.00 8.75
N VAL A 177 -9.75 15.75 7.55
CA VAL A 177 -9.58 16.79 6.53
C VAL A 177 -10.90 17.45 6.20
N GLU A 178 -11.97 16.68 5.92
CA GLU A 178 -13.30 17.24 5.59
C GLU A 178 -13.87 18.10 6.72
N VAL A 179 -13.76 17.64 7.97
CA VAL A 179 -14.28 18.39 9.13
C VAL A 179 -13.54 19.69 9.36
N LEU A 180 -12.20 19.68 9.24
CA LEU A 180 -11.39 20.86 9.50
C LEU A 180 -11.41 21.88 8.35
N THR A 181 -11.63 21.45 7.12
CA THR A 181 -11.68 22.34 5.94
C THR A 181 -13.11 22.76 5.57
N GLY A 182 -14.12 22.00 5.97
CA GLY A 182 -15.50 22.20 5.56
C GLY A 182 -15.79 21.84 4.10
N GLN A 183 -14.86 21.09 3.46
CA GLN A 183 -14.94 20.64 2.06
C GLN A 183 -14.81 19.11 1.99
N THR A 184 -15.21 18.51 0.87
CA THR A 184 -14.92 17.08 0.64
C THR A 184 -13.40 16.87 0.53
N TRP A 185 -12.94 15.63 0.80
CA TRP A 185 -11.55 15.25 0.65
C TRP A 185 -11.02 15.53 -0.77
N GLU A 186 -11.81 15.23 -1.80
CA GLU A 186 -11.45 15.46 -3.20
C GLU A 186 -11.30 16.95 -3.53
N ALA A 187 -12.22 17.80 -3.03
CA ALA A 187 -12.15 19.24 -3.24
C ALA A 187 -10.91 19.82 -2.56
N THR A 188 -10.63 19.40 -1.32
CA THR A 188 -9.45 19.82 -0.56
C THR A 188 -8.17 19.37 -1.24
N LEU A 189 -8.10 18.12 -1.74
CA LEU A 189 -6.95 17.60 -2.47
C LEU A 189 -6.69 18.44 -3.73
N ARG A 190 -7.74 18.79 -4.46
CA ARG A 190 -7.61 19.63 -5.66
C ARG A 190 -7.09 21.02 -5.32
N GLU A 191 -7.70 21.69 -4.36
CA GLU A 191 -7.33 23.06 -3.97
C GLU A 191 -5.91 23.14 -3.40
N ARG A 192 -5.55 22.18 -2.55
CA ARG A 192 -4.34 22.28 -1.73
C ARG A 192 -3.13 21.53 -2.29
N ILE A 193 -3.32 20.62 -3.25
CA ILE A 193 -2.22 19.84 -3.84
C ILE A 193 -2.20 20.01 -5.37
N THR A 194 -3.28 19.63 -6.09
CA THR A 194 -3.20 19.54 -7.54
C THR A 194 -3.05 20.91 -8.20
N VAL A 195 -3.79 21.92 -7.73
CA VAL A 195 -3.70 23.30 -8.27
C VAL A 195 -2.35 23.95 -7.98
N PRO A 196 -1.82 23.95 -6.73
CA PRO A 196 -0.50 24.50 -6.44
C PRO A 196 0.63 23.85 -7.22
N LEU A 197 0.53 22.54 -7.49
CA LEU A 197 1.53 21.78 -8.27
C LEU A 197 1.31 21.89 -9.78
N GLY A 198 0.23 22.53 -10.25
CA GLY A 198 -0.12 22.62 -11.67
C GLY A 198 -0.43 21.26 -12.32
N LEU A 199 -0.88 20.26 -11.54
CA LEU A 199 -1.20 18.93 -12.05
C LEU A 199 -2.56 18.99 -12.77
N THR A 200 -2.55 18.68 -14.06
CA THR A 200 -3.75 18.83 -14.89
C THR A 200 -4.42 17.51 -15.27
N ARG A 201 -3.75 16.39 -15.02
CA ARG A 201 -4.25 15.05 -15.35
C ARG A 201 -4.47 14.23 -14.09
N VAL A 202 -5.26 14.78 -13.20
CA VAL A 202 -5.67 14.11 -11.93
C VAL A 202 -7.18 13.98 -11.93
N ALA A 203 -7.67 12.78 -11.65
CA ALA A 203 -9.09 12.49 -11.47
C ALA A 203 -9.32 11.84 -10.11
N THR A 204 -10.33 12.29 -9.39
CA THR A 204 -10.71 11.80 -8.06
C THR A 204 -11.90 10.84 -8.10
N GLY A 205 -12.32 10.43 -9.29
CA GLY A 205 -13.39 9.47 -9.52
C GLY A 205 -13.68 9.25 -10.99
N ALA A 206 -14.52 8.26 -11.30
CA ALA A 206 -14.84 7.84 -12.66
C ALA A 206 -15.42 8.97 -13.53
N ALA A 207 -16.24 9.85 -12.96
CA ALA A 207 -16.87 10.96 -13.70
C ALA A 207 -15.86 11.98 -14.22
N GLU A 208 -14.75 12.19 -13.53
CA GLU A 208 -13.63 13.02 -13.99
C GLU A 208 -12.70 12.22 -14.90
N ALA A 209 -12.41 10.97 -14.54
CA ALA A 209 -11.48 10.13 -15.27
C ALA A 209 -11.89 9.94 -16.75
N ILE A 210 -13.20 9.82 -17.03
CA ILE A 210 -13.70 9.66 -18.40
C ILE A 210 -13.39 10.84 -19.33
N LEU A 211 -13.03 12.01 -18.79
CA LEU A 211 -12.61 13.19 -19.54
C LEU A 211 -11.15 13.12 -19.99
N HIS A 212 -10.41 12.11 -19.56
CA HIS A 212 -9.00 11.87 -19.85
C HIS A 212 -8.80 10.58 -20.67
N ARG A 213 -7.57 10.33 -21.07
CA ARG A 213 -7.13 9.03 -21.59
C ARG A 213 -7.01 8.06 -20.42
N VAL A 214 -8.11 7.44 -20.05
CA VAL A 214 -8.18 6.61 -18.82
C VAL A 214 -7.88 5.15 -19.10
N ALA A 215 -7.06 4.53 -18.25
CA ALA A 215 -6.83 3.10 -18.23
C ALA A 215 -8.02 2.35 -17.61
N ILE A 216 -8.38 1.23 -18.23
CA ILE A 216 -9.33 0.26 -17.66
C ILE A 216 -8.51 -0.82 -16.95
N GLY A 217 -8.91 -1.20 -15.73
CA GLY A 217 -8.28 -2.30 -15.01
C GLY A 217 -8.55 -3.65 -15.67
N HIS A 218 -7.57 -4.56 -15.63
CA HIS A 218 -7.70 -5.92 -16.10
C HIS A 218 -7.30 -6.90 -15.00
N VAL A 219 -8.11 -7.92 -14.80
CA VAL A 219 -7.90 -8.98 -13.81
C VAL A 219 -7.69 -10.32 -14.53
N GLU A 220 -7.18 -11.31 -13.82
CA GLU A 220 -7.07 -12.66 -14.33
C GLU A 220 -8.45 -13.32 -14.39
N GLY A 221 -8.85 -13.76 -15.58
CA GLY A 221 -10.07 -14.53 -15.81
C GLY A 221 -9.91 -16.00 -15.42
N PRO A 222 -11.01 -16.79 -15.43
CA PRO A 222 -11.01 -18.19 -15.03
C PRO A 222 -10.07 -19.10 -15.82
N ASP A 223 -9.73 -18.71 -17.04
CA ASP A 223 -8.84 -19.44 -17.96
C ASP A 223 -7.40 -18.87 -17.97
N GLY A 224 -7.08 -17.97 -17.05
CA GLY A 224 -5.78 -17.28 -16.97
C GLY A 224 -5.61 -16.14 -17.99
N THR A 225 -6.62 -15.82 -18.77
CA THR A 225 -6.58 -14.67 -19.68
C THR A 225 -6.84 -13.37 -18.94
N SER A 226 -6.32 -12.27 -19.47
CA SER A 226 -6.59 -10.94 -18.95
C SER A 226 -7.98 -10.48 -19.39
N VAL A 227 -8.87 -10.20 -18.45
CA VAL A 227 -10.24 -9.70 -18.70
C VAL A 227 -10.44 -8.35 -18.01
N LYS A 228 -11.35 -7.54 -18.52
CA LYS A 228 -11.69 -6.26 -17.88
C LYS A 228 -12.20 -6.45 -16.46
N ALA A 229 -11.77 -5.62 -15.56
CA ALA A 229 -12.37 -5.53 -14.25
C ALA A 229 -13.85 -5.12 -14.34
N PRO A 230 -14.73 -5.69 -13.48
CA PRO A 230 -16.18 -5.45 -13.57
C PRO A 230 -16.58 -4.02 -13.23
N VAL A 231 -15.74 -3.30 -12.48
CA VAL A 231 -15.93 -1.89 -12.13
C VAL A 231 -14.63 -1.12 -12.33
N TRP A 232 -14.73 0.17 -12.62
CA TRP A 232 -13.53 0.99 -12.80
C TRP A 232 -12.88 1.41 -11.48
N GLN A 233 -13.67 1.68 -10.45
CA GLN A 233 -13.18 2.14 -9.15
C GLN A 233 -13.77 1.32 -7.99
N LEU A 234 -13.09 1.30 -6.88
CA LEU A 234 -13.58 0.84 -5.58
C LEU A 234 -14.48 1.91 -4.95
N PRO A 235 -15.20 1.63 -3.83
CA PRO A 235 -16.13 2.56 -3.21
C PRO A 235 -15.53 3.94 -2.90
N ARG A 236 -16.29 5.01 -3.14
CA ARG A 236 -15.90 6.39 -2.81
C ARG A 236 -15.63 6.59 -1.33
N SER A 237 -16.30 5.84 -0.48
CA SER A 237 -16.07 5.84 0.97
C SER A 237 -14.60 5.60 1.35
N ASN A 238 -13.85 4.88 0.53
CA ASN A 238 -12.41 4.64 0.71
C ASN A 238 -11.50 5.60 -0.08
N ALA A 239 -12.03 6.69 -0.68
CA ALA A 239 -11.25 7.61 -1.51
C ALA A 239 -9.95 8.11 -0.82
N PRO A 240 -9.95 8.53 0.46
CA PRO A 240 -8.73 8.97 1.14
C PRO A 240 -7.67 7.87 1.31
N ALA A 241 -8.08 6.59 1.25
CA ALA A 241 -7.19 5.44 1.33
C ALA A 241 -6.71 4.93 -0.05
N GLY A 242 -7.34 5.38 -1.16
CA GLY A 242 -6.85 5.12 -2.50
C GLY A 242 -7.78 4.34 -3.42
N SER A 243 -9.08 4.43 -3.24
CA SER A 243 -10.06 3.72 -4.08
C SER A 243 -10.36 4.40 -5.42
N THR A 244 -10.06 5.70 -5.58
CA THR A 244 -10.60 6.50 -6.70
C THR A 244 -9.57 7.36 -7.43
N LEU A 245 -8.45 7.75 -6.79
CA LEU A 245 -7.48 8.68 -7.36
C LEU A 245 -6.77 8.06 -8.57
N ALA A 246 -6.76 8.79 -9.68
CA ALA A 246 -6.02 8.43 -10.89
C ALA A 246 -5.21 9.62 -11.39
N THR A 247 -4.01 9.33 -11.92
CA THR A 247 -3.13 10.36 -12.48
C THR A 247 -2.14 9.77 -13.49
N THR A 248 -1.32 10.58 -14.12
CA THR A 248 -0.22 10.14 -14.97
C THR A 248 1.03 9.82 -14.15
N ALA A 249 1.93 9.00 -14.69
CA ALA A 249 3.24 8.77 -14.08
C ALA A 249 4.04 10.07 -13.92
N THR A 250 3.91 11.00 -14.90
CA THR A 250 4.57 12.31 -14.89
C THR A 250 4.06 13.21 -13.77
N ASP A 251 2.74 13.29 -13.57
CA ASP A 251 2.16 14.08 -12.48
C ASP A 251 2.49 13.47 -11.11
N LEU A 252 2.61 12.14 -11.04
CA LEU A 252 2.98 11.45 -9.80
C LEU A 252 4.43 11.75 -9.39
N VAL A 253 5.40 11.76 -10.32
CA VAL A 253 6.78 12.16 -9.99
C VAL A 253 6.90 13.67 -9.75
N ALA A 254 6.02 14.50 -10.32
CA ALA A 254 5.94 15.93 -10.01
C ALA A 254 5.45 16.17 -8.58
N PHE A 255 4.45 15.42 -8.11
CA PHE A 255 4.05 15.41 -6.70
C PHE A 255 5.21 14.98 -5.79
N ALA A 256 5.90 13.90 -6.15
CA ALA A 256 7.06 13.42 -5.39
C ALA A 256 8.20 14.45 -5.33
N ALA A 257 8.39 15.27 -6.38
CA ALA A 257 9.41 16.32 -6.42
C ALA A 257 9.20 17.39 -5.35
N ALA A 258 7.96 17.72 -4.98
CA ALA A 258 7.69 18.63 -3.87
C ALA A 258 8.19 18.06 -2.53
N HIS A 259 8.07 16.75 -2.33
CA HIS A 259 8.64 16.07 -1.17
C HIS A 259 10.16 16.02 -1.22
N VAL A 260 10.78 15.78 -2.39
CA VAL A 260 12.25 15.88 -2.57
C VAL A 260 12.73 17.27 -2.17
N ALA A 261 12.06 18.32 -2.64
CA ALA A 261 12.37 19.71 -2.36
C ALA A 261 11.96 20.19 -0.95
N ARG A 262 11.64 19.27 -0.03
CA ARG A 262 11.23 19.56 1.35
C ARG A 262 10.06 20.55 1.42
N GLY A 263 9.05 20.31 0.59
CA GLY A 263 7.84 21.11 0.51
C GLY A 263 7.93 22.39 -0.30
N LEU A 264 9.10 22.77 -0.83
CA LEU A 264 9.27 23.98 -1.64
C LEU A 264 8.81 23.71 -3.07
N LEU A 265 8.00 24.63 -3.63
CA LEU A 265 7.55 24.58 -5.03
C LEU A 265 8.43 25.48 -5.94
N PRO A 266 8.44 25.26 -7.25
CA PRO A 266 9.28 26.02 -8.19
C PRO A 266 9.00 27.53 -8.20
N ASP A 267 7.78 27.96 -7.85
CA ASP A 267 7.38 29.36 -7.76
C ASP A 267 7.78 30.03 -6.45
N GLY A 268 8.43 29.30 -5.52
CA GLY A 268 8.86 29.78 -4.21
C GLY A 268 7.79 29.65 -3.11
N THR A 269 6.59 29.22 -3.44
CA THR A 269 5.57 28.87 -2.43
C THR A 269 5.88 27.52 -1.80
N ARG A 270 5.13 27.12 -0.77
CA ARG A 270 5.33 25.83 -0.12
C ARG A 270 4.07 24.99 -0.13
N LEU A 271 4.23 23.73 -0.53
CA LEU A 271 3.22 22.68 -0.33
C LEU A 271 3.18 22.26 1.14
N LEU A 272 4.34 22.19 1.78
CA LEU A 272 4.55 21.84 3.21
C LEU A 272 5.66 22.71 3.78
N SER A 273 5.66 22.92 5.10
CA SER A 273 6.86 23.38 5.78
C SER A 273 8.01 22.39 5.59
N GLU A 274 9.25 22.84 5.66
CA GLU A 274 10.41 21.95 5.61
C GLU A 274 10.36 20.93 6.75
N ALA A 275 9.94 21.36 7.94
CA ALA A 275 9.81 20.51 9.12
C ALA A 275 8.82 19.37 8.89
N SER A 276 7.63 19.67 8.37
CA SER A 276 6.61 18.67 8.08
C SER A 276 7.05 17.69 6.96
N ALA A 277 7.66 18.20 5.89
CA ALA A 277 8.17 17.36 4.80
C ALA A 277 9.29 16.42 5.29
N LEU A 278 10.13 16.82 6.22
CA LEU A 278 11.15 15.96 6.83
C LEU A 278 10.52 14.97 7.83
N ALA A 279 9.61 15.41 8.70
CA ALA A 279 8.93 14.54 9.66
C ALA A 279 8.19 13.37 8.99
N MET A 280 7.65 13.57 7.77
CA MET A 280 7.02 12.50 7.00
C MET A 280 7.98 11.36 6.63
N ARG A 281 9.29 11.61 6.61
CA ARG A 281 10.34 10.63 6.25
C ARG A 281 11.04 10.02 7.48
N GLU A 282 10.71 10.48 8.68
CA GLU A 282 11.24 9.92 9.92
C GLU A 282 10.51 8.65 10.28
N SER A 283 11.26 7.62 10.72
CA SER A 283 10.67 6.36 11.17
C SER A 283 9.76 6.59 12.38
N GLN A 284 8.51 6.17 12.25
CA GLN A 284 7.53 6.19 13.32
C GLN A 284 7.35 4.80 13.95
N VAL A 285 7.56 3.75 13.16
CA VAL A 285 7.41 2.35 13.58
C VAL A 285 8.26 1.46 12.69
N ASP A 286 8.82 0.40 13.28
CA ASP A 286 9.47 -0.67 12.55
C ASP A 286 8.42 -1.58 11.90
N VAL A 287 8.71 -2.01 10.68
CA VAL A 287 7.88 -2.97 9.93
C VAL A 287 8.60 -4.31 9.91
N PRO A 288 7.92 -5.43 10.21
CA PRO A 288 8.53 -6.75 10.06
C PRO A 288 9.10 -6.95 8.65
N ASP A 289 10.33 -7.46 8.56
CA ASP A 289 11.00 -7.69 7.28
C ASP A 289 10.33 -8.85 6.52
N ILE A 290 9.40 -8.49 5.66
CA ILE A 290 8.70 -9.38 4.74
C ILE A 290 8.99 -9.03 3.27
N GLY A 291 9.97 -8.13 3.03
CA GLY A 291 10.43 -7.74 1.70
C GLY A 291 9.50 -6.81 0.90
N ALA A 292 8.23 -6.69 1.30
CA ALA A 292 7.21 -6.01 0.48
C ALA A 292 7.16 -4.48 0.68
N VAL A 293 7.35 -3.97 1.91
CA VAL A 293 6.99 -2.59 2.28
C VAL A 293 8.10 -1.84 3.02
N GLY A 294 9.35 -2.24 2.85
CA GLY A 294 10.47 -1.68 3.60
C GLY A 294 10.53 -2.21 5.03
N THR A 295 11.43 -1.66 5.84
CA THR A 295 11.67 -2.08 7.23
C THR A 295 11.15 -1.08 8.26
N ALA A 296 10.64 0.06 7.80
CA ALA A 296 10.06 1.09 8.67
C ALA A 296 8.97 1.88 7.92
N TRP A 297 8.14 2.58 8.69
CA TRP A 297 7.07 3.44 8.17
C TRP A 297 7.16 4.84 8.78
N GLY A 298 7.01 5.86 7.92
CA GLY A 298 6.93 7.26 8.30
C GLY A 298 5.49 7.76 8.43
N LEU A 299 5.27 9.04 8.24
CA LEU A 299 3.92 9.60 8.16
C LEU A 299 3.42 9.53 6.70
N GLY A 300 2.92 8.37 6.32
CA GLY A 300 2.40 8.06 5.00
C GLY A 300 3.39 7.42 4.03
N TRP A 301 4.68 7.41 4.31
CA TRP A 301 5.71 6.84 3.47
C TRP A 301 6.21 5.49 3.99
N ASN A 302 6.39 4.51 3.08
CA ASN A 302 7.29 3.38 3.31
C ASN A 302 8.73 3.88 3.32
N LEU A 303 9.54 3.39 4.25
CA LEU A 303 10.93 3.76 4.38
C LEU A 303 11.83 2.56 4.07
N PHE A 304 12.80 2.79 3.19
CA PHE A 304 13.77 1.79 2.76
C PHE A 304 15.18 2.32 3.02
N ASP A 305 15.98 1.55 3.74
CA ASP A 305 17.40 1.83 3.97
C ASP A 305 18.24 0.92 3.06
N TRP A 306 18.45 1.39 1.81
CA TRP A 306 19.20 0.63 0.82
C TRP A 306 20.62 1.15 0.65
N ALA A 307 21.54 0.28 0.23
CA ALA A 307 22.90 0.67 -0.06
C ALA A 307 22.94 1.79 -1.09
N GLY A 308 23.59 2.91 -0.75
CA GLY A 308 23.65 4.11 -1.58
C GLY A 308 22.75 5.25 -1.10
N GLY A 309 21.86 5.01 -0.13
CA GLY A 309 21.06 6.04 0.54
C GLY A 309 19.61 5.65 0.81
N PRO A 310 18.91 6.42 1.65
CA PRO A 310 17.53 6.17 1.97
C PRO A 310 16.62 6.38 0.76
N VAL A 311 15.59 5.55 0.67
CA VAL A 311 14.51 5.67 -0.30
C VAL A 311 13.19 5.71 0.45
N ILE A 312 12.29 6.58 0.02
CA ILE A 312 10.90 6.58 0.44
C ILE A 312 10.03 6.13 -0.73
N GLY A 313 8.87 5.58 -0.44
CA GLY A 313 7.99 5.12 -1.51
C GLY A 313 6.62 4.72 -1.01
N HIS A 314 5.80 4.30 -1.93
CA HIS A 314 4.53 3.63 -1.68
C HIS A 314 4.11 2.87 -2.94
N ASP A 315 3.48 1.73 -2.76
CA ASP A 315 2.86 1.00 -3.85
C ASP A 315 1.34 1.13 -3.77
N GLY A 316 0.69 0.96 -4.87
CA GLY A 316 -0.76 1.05 -4.95
C GLY A 316 -1.36 -0.08 -5.76
N GLY A 317 -2.53 -0.52 -5.34
CA GLY A 317 -3.34 -1.48 -6.07
C GLY A 317 -4.80 -1.13 -5.96
N THR A 318 -5.51 -1.32 -7.04
CA THR A 318 -6.98 -1.28 -7.13
C THR A 318 -7.45 -2.51 -7.92
N LEU A 319 -8.67 -2.54 -8.34
CA LEU A 319 -9.18 -3.66 -9.12
C LEU A 319 -8.58 -3.65 -10.54
N GLY A 320 -7.53 -4.46 -10.74
CA GLY A 320 -6.84 -4.60 -12.03
C GLY A 320 -5.96 -3.43 -12.44
N GLN A 321 -5.60 -2.53 -11.52
CA GLN A 321 -4.58 -1.51 -11.75
C GLN A 321 -3.58 -1.49 -10.61
N ALA A 322 -2.32 -1.20 -10.91
CA ALA A 322 -1.27 -1.14 -9.91
C ALA A 322 -0.24 -0.06 -10.21
N ALA A 323 0.41 0.44 -9.15
CA ALA A 323 1.35 1.54 -9.22
C ALA A 323 2.54 1.33 -8.27
N ILE A 324 3.71 1.79 -8.70
CA ILE A 324 4.93 1.86 -7.89
C ILE A 324 5.39 3.32 -7.86
N LEU A 325 5.73 3.82 -6.69
CA LEU A 325 6.44 5.09 -6.51
C LEU A 325 7.66 4.88 -5.62
N ARG A 326 8.84 5.22 -6.11
CA ARG A 326 10.09 5.26 -5.33
C ARG A 326 10.77 6.60 -5.50
N VAL A 327 11.27 7.13 -4.41
CA VAL A 327 11.91 8.44 -4.33
C VAL A 327 13.19 8.30 -3.53
N ALA A 328 14.31 8.70 -4.11
CA ALA A 328 15.61 8.79 -3.46
C ALA A 328 15.91 10.27 -3.15
N PRO A 329 15.54 10.79 -1.97
CA PRO A 329 15.51 12.22 -1.70
C PRO A 329 16.88 12.89 -1.76
N GLU A 330 17.95 12.17 -1.38
CA GLU A 330 19.31 12.71 -1.37
C GLU A 330 19.88 12.90 -2.77
N SER A 331 19.47 12.08 -3.72
CA SER A 331 19.87 12.20 -5.13
C SER A 331 18.91 13.04 -5.96
N GLY A 332 17.73 13.35 -5.43
CA GLY A 332 16.68 14.08 -6.15
C GLY A 332 15.98 13.25 -7.23
N VAL A 333 16.10 11.92 -7.17
CA VAL A 333 15.53 11.01 -8.17
C VAL A 333 14.19 10.45 -7.68
N SER A 334 13.21 10.43 -8.57
CA SER A 334 11.95 9.69 -8.37
C SER A 334 11.57 8.90 -9.62
N ILE A 335 10.97 7.73 -9.41
CA ILE A 335 10.40 6.89 -10.47
C ILE A 335 8.98 6.50 -10.09
N ALA A 336 8.06 6.62 -11.05
CA ALA A 336 6.70 6.12 -10.96
C ALA A 336 6.42 5.16 -12.13
N ILE A 337 5.81 4.01 -11.84
CA ILE A 337 5.34 3.04 -12.83
C ILE A 337 3.87 2.77 -12.56
N LEU A 338 3.05 2.84 -13.59
CA LEU A 338 1.60 2.61 -13.55
C LEU A 338 1.25 1.50 -14.54
N THR A 339 0.39 0.56 -14.13
CA THR A 339 -0.05 -0.57 -14.95
C THR A 339 -1.56 -0.76 -14.83
N ASN A 340 -2.17 -1.38 -15.84
CA ASN A 340 -3.60 -1.69 -15.85
C ASN A 340 -3.90 -3.19 -15.91
N GLY A 341 -3.08 -4.01 -15.30
CA GLY A 341 -3.24 -5.46 -15.18
C GLY A 341 -1.92 -6.19 -15.13
N GLY A 342 -1.98 -7.51 -15.12
CA GLY A 342 -0.83 -8.38 -15.15
C GLY A 342 -0.01 -8.37 -13.84
N ASP A 343 1.22 -8.83 -13.96
CA ASP A 343 2.15 -8.99 -12.86
C ASP A 343 3.05 -7.76 -12.67
N LEU A 344 2.71 -6.93 -11.68
CA LEU A 344 3.50 -5.76 -11.32
C LEU A 344 4.92 -6.12 -10.84
N GLY A 345 5.12 -7.33 -10.31
CA GLY A 345 6.39 -7.78 -9.71
C GLY A 345 7.57 -7.64 -10.69
N VAL A 346 7.33 -7.88 -11.98
CA VAL A 346 8.37 -7.73 -13.01
C VAL A 346 8.88 -6.29 -13.17
N MET A 347 8.08 -5.29 -12.82
CA MET A 347 8.44 -3.87 -12.95
C MET A 347 9.48 -3.40 -11.94
N TYR A 348 9.67 -4.13 -10.84
CA TYR A 348 10.74 -3.79 -9.88
C TYR A 348 12.15 -3.94 -10.47
N GLU A 349 12.32 -4.69 -11.56
CA GLU A 349 13.59 -4.71 -12.28
C GLU A 349 13.92 -3.34 -12.85
N LEU A 350 12.94 -2.67 -13.50
CA LEU A 350 13.15 -1.32 -14.02
C LEU A 350 13.40 -0.31 -12.89
N VAL A 351 12.70 -0.44 -11.77
CA VAL A 351 12.95 0.39 -10.58
C VAL A 351 14.38 0.23 -10.10
N ARG A 352 14.88 -1.02 -10.00
CA ARG A 352 16.26 -1.33 -9.58
C ARG A 352 17.28 -0.72 -10.54
N GLU A 353 17.10 -0.91 -11.84
CA GLU A 353 17.97 -0.38 -12.89
C GLU A 353 18.07 1.15 -12.84
N VAL A 354 16.93 1.83 -12.70
CA VAL A 354 16.85 3.29 -12.65
C VAL A 354 17.45 3.84 -11.36
N LEU A 355 17.13 3.26 -10.20
CA LEU A 355 17.71 3.71 -8.93
C LEU A 355 19.23 3.53 -8.89
N ALA A 356 19.74 2.41 -9.43
CA ALA A 356 21.17 2.18 -9.52
C ALA A 356 21.87 3.19 -10.42
N SER A 357 21.33 3.46 -11.62
CA SER A 357 21.98 4.33 -12.61
C SER A 357 21.79 5.83 -12.31
N ALA A 358 20.59 6.26 -11.93
CA ALA A 358 20.26 7.67 -11.73
C ALA A 358 20.47 8.14 -10.29
N ALA A 359 20.21 7.28 -9.29
CA ALA A 359 20.32 7.63 -7.88
C ALA A 359 21.62 7.12 -7.21
N GLY A 360 22.26 6.09 -7.77
CA GLY A 360 23.37 5.39 -7.13
C GLY A 360 22.91 4.53 -5.94
N VAL A 361 21.65 4.14 -5.92
CA VAL A 361 21.02 3.34 -4.86
C VAL A 361 20.84 1.91 -5.34
N ALA A 362 21.33 0.95 -4.57
CA ALA A 362 21.21 -0.47 -4.87
C ALA A 362 19.97 -1.06 -4.15
N MET A 363 18.86 -1.13 -4.86
CA MET A 363 17.69 -1.87 -4.40
C MET A 363 18.02 -3.36 -4.29
N PRO A 364 17.76 -4.03 -3.16
CA PRO A 364 18.06 -5.45 -2.98
C PRO A 364 17.35 -6.34 -4.00
N GLU A 365 17.97 -7.49 -4.29
CA GLU A 365 17.30 -8.56 -5.04
C GLU A 365 16.18 -9.18 -4.18
N PRO A 366 15.14 -9.76 -4.83
CA PRO A 366 14.10 -10.48 -4.11
C PRO A 366 14.69 -11.60 -3.24
N VAL A 367 14.18 -11.71 -2.01
CA VAL A 367 14.55 -12.80 -1.11
C VAL A 367 14.02 -14.11 -1.68
N VAL A 368 14.87 -15.13 -1.73
CA VAL A 368 14.50 -16.47 -2.18
C VAL A 368 14.53 -17.46 -1.01
N PRO A 369 13.76 -18.56 -1.06
CA PRO A 369 13.82 -19.61 -0.06
C PRO A 369 15.25 -20.15 0.10
N PRO A 370 15.74 -20.38 1.34
CA PRO A 370 17.06 -20.97 1.54
C PRO A 370 17.09 -22.40 1.00
N VAL A 371 18.23 -22.78 0.40
CA VAL A 371 18.45 -24.15 -0.11
C VAL A 371 18.33 -25.18 1.01
N ASP A 372 18.89 -24.86 2.18
CA ASP A 372 18.81 -25.66 3.40
C ASP A 372 18.06 -24.83 4.47
N PRO A 373 16.72 -24.95 4.55
CA PRO A 373 15.94 -24.21 5.54
C PRO A 373 16.38 -24.52 6.97
N PRO A 374 16.47 -23.49 7.85
CA PRO A 374 16.84 -23.74 9.24
C PRO A 374 15.78 -24.58 9.95
N VAL A 375 16.24 -25.46 10.87
CA VAL A 375 15.35 -26.20 11.75
C VAL A 375 14.76 -25.24 12.77
N VAL A 376 13.45 -25.19 12.85
CA VAL A 376 12.71 -24.31 13.76
C VAL A 376 11.74 -25.10 14.61
N ASP A 377 11.30 -24.52 15.74
CA ASP A 377 10.23 -25.11 16.54
C ASP A 377 8.87 -24.84 15.88
N ALA A 378 8.30 -25.85 15.26
CA ALA A 378 7.02 -25.75 14.55
C ALA A 378 5.88 -25.22 15.44
N ARG A 379 5.92 -25.48 16.77
CA ARG A 379 4.91 -25.00 17.72
C ARG A 379 4.78 -23.49 17.73
N PHE A 380 5.86 -22.79 17.41
CA PHE A 380 5.84 -21.34 17.33
C PHE A 380 4.89 -20.84 16.23
N PHE A 381 4.90 -21.47 15.07
CA PHE A 381 4.20 -21.07 13.86
C PHE A 381 2.78 -21.64 13.76
N VAL A 382 2.64 -22.94 14.05
CA VAL A 382 1.41 -23.71 13.84
C VAL A 382 0.25 -23.13 14.63
N GLY A 383 -0.88 -22.89 13.94
CA GLY A 383 -2.11 -22.39 14.53
C GLY A 383 -3.01 -21.66 13.55
N ARG A 384 -4.14 -21.19 14.05
CA ARG A 384 -5.06 -20.33 13.31
C ARG A 384 -4.85 -18.88 13.71
N TYR A 385 -4.81 -18.00 12.70
CA TYR A 385 -4.70 -16.56 12.86
C TYR A 385 -5.82 -15.91 12.05
N ALA A 386 -6.57 -14.97 12.65
CA ALA A 386 -7.71 -14.40 11.95
C ALA A 386 -8.04 -12.98 12.39
N SER A 387 -8.56 -12.21 11.44
CA SER A 387 -9.31 -10.98 11.63
C SER A 387 -10.76 -11.18 11.16
N GLN A 388 -11.52 -10.09 11.03
CA GLN A 388 -12.89 -10.14 10.49
C GLN A 388 -12.92 -10.43 8.97
N VAL A 389 -11.85 -10.11 8.25
CA VAL A 389 -11.80 -10.16 6.78
C VAL A 389 -10.89 -11.26 6.24
N LEU A 390 -10.05 -11.86 7.09
CA LEU A 390 -9.05 -12.84 6.66
C LEU A 390 -8.77 -13.88 7.74
N ALA A 391 -8.63 -15.15 7.35
CA ALA A 391 -8.10 -16.21 8.20
C ALA A 391 -6.94 -16.92 7.55
N MET A 392 -5.95 -17.31 8.36
CA MET A 392 -4.79 -18.12 8.01
C MET A 392 -4.67 -19.30 8.94
N ASP A 393 -4.67 -20.48 8.36
CA ASP A 393 -4.39 -21.74 9.08
C ASP A 393 -2.97 -22.20 8.68
N VAL A 394 -2.07 -22.33 9.65
CA VAL A 394 -0.70 -22.80 9.47
C VAL A 394 -0.56 -24.17 10.10
N VAL A 395 -0.14 -25.15 9.33
CA VAL A 395 0.11 -26.53 9.76
C VAL A 395 1.51 -26.98 9.36
N GLU A 396 2.06 -27.95 10.07
CA GLU A 396 3.32 -28.61 9.72
C GLU A 396 3.09 -29.58 8.55
N SER A 397 4.02 -29.61 7.60
CA SER A 397 4.00 -30.50 6.44
C SER A 397 5.30 -31.31 6.33
N GLU A 398 5.36 -32.26 5.41
CA GLU A 398 6.58 -33.08 5.19
C GLU A 398 7.81 -32.27 4.79
N ARG A 399 7.61 -31.07 4.18
CA ARG A 399 8.69 -30.23 3.65
C ARG A 399 8.89 -28.91 4.39
N GLY A 400 8.11 -28.66 5.44
CA GLY A 400 8.13 -27.43 6.21
C GLY A 400 6.76 -27.10 6.76
N PHE A 401 6.04 -26.15 6.13
CA PHE A 401 4.73 -25.72 6.56
C PHE A 401 3.79 -25.56 5.37
N GLU A 402 2.50 -25.66 5.65
CA GLU A 402 1.43 -25.30 4.71
C GLU A 402 0.59 -24.21 5.36
N LEU A 403 0.34 -23.13 4.62
CA LEU A 403 -0.52 -22.03 5.00
C LEU A 403 -1.75 -22.02 4.10
N THR A 404 -2.93 -22.16 4.70
CA THR A 404 -4.21 -21.96 4.00
C THR A 404 -4.80 -20.62 4.39
N MET A 405 -4.96 -19.74 3.43
CA MET A 405 -5.58 -18.42 3.57
C MET A 405 -7.02 -18.45 3.05
N ARG A 406 -7.95 -17.81 3.78
CA ARG A 406 -9.35 -17.66 3.40
C ARG A 406 -9.80 -16.21 3.58
N THR A 407 -10.48 -15.66 2.57
CA THR A 407 -11.23 -14.41 2.74
C THR A 407 -12.47 -14.65 3.58
N LEU A 408 -12.82 -13.68 4.44
CA LEU A 408 -13.97 -13.72 5.33
C LEU A 408 -14.81 -12.43 5.19
N GLY A 409 -16.06 -12.48 5.71
CA GLY A 409 -16.92 -11.30 5.84
C GLY A 409 -17.07 -10.49 4.55
N THR A 410 -17.05 -9.16 4.67
CA THR A 410 -17.23 -8.24 3.54
C THR A 410 -16.16 -8.37 2.46
N ALA A 411 -14.95 -8.80 2.79
CA ALA A 411 -13.93 -9.09 1.78
C ALA A 411 -14.31 -10.27 0.89
N ALA A 412 -14.93 -11.32 1.46
CA ALA A 412 -15.44 -12.45 0.68
C ALA A 412 -16.66 -12.06 -0.17
N GLU A 413 -17.52 -11.18 0.33
CA GLU A 413 -18.69 -10.68 -0.40
C GLU A 413 -18.29 -9.83 -1.61
N MET A 414 -17.27 -8.97 -1.49
CA MET A 414 -16.80 -8.09 -2.56
C MET A 414 -15.94 -8.78 -3.61
N MET A 415 -14.99 -9.63 -3.17
CA MET A 415 -13.99 -10.23 -4.06
C MET A 415 -14.28 -11.70 -4.37
N GLY A 416 -15.31 -12.27 -3.76
CA GLY A 416 -15.61 -13.70 -3.78
C GLY A 416 -14.87 -14.48 -2.70
N GLU A 417 -15.43 -15.61 -2.27
CA GLU A 417 -14.72 -16.55 -1.40
C GLU A 417 -13.47 -17.05 -2.12
N SER A 418 -12.33 -16.82 -1.54
CA SER A 418 -11.07 -17.36 -2.01
C SER A 418 -10.41 -18.22 -0.95
N VAL A 419 -9.96 -19.40 -1.36
CA VAL A 419 -9.15 -20.30 -0.54
C VAL A 419 -7.86 -20.54 -1.30
N ARG A 420 -6.75 -20.18 -0.69
CA ARG A 420 -5.42 -20.37 -1.26
C ARG A 420 -4.55 -21.11 -0.28
N THR A 421 -3.93 -22.18 -0.74
CA THR A 421 -2.91 -22.93 0.00
C THR A 421 -1.54 -22.64 -0.58
N THR A 422 -0.55 -22.43 0.30
CA THR A 422 0.84 -22.09 -0.06
C THR A 422 1.79 -22.95 0.76
N GLU A 423 2.73 -23.63 0.10
CA GLU A 423 3.82 -24.36 0.73
C GLU A 423 4.89 -23.36 1.19
N LEU A 424 5.32 -23.48 2.45
CA LEU A 424 6.27 -22.57 3.09
C LEU A 424 7.44 -23.33 3.68
N VAL A 425 8.61 -22.68 3.71
CA VAL A 425 9.78 -23.15 4.47
C VAL A 425 10.21 -22.04 5.43
N ALA A 426 10.97 -22.41 6.47
CA ALA A 426 11.54 -21.42 7.36
C ALA A 426 12.63 -20.63 6.63
N ARG A 427 12.50 -19.27 6.60
CA ARG A 427 13.56 -18.35 6.19
C ARG A 427 14.55 -18.14 7.34
N ASP A 428 14.00 -17.95 8.54
CA ASP A 428 14.70 -17.73 9.78
C ASP A 428 13.83 -18.20 10.99
N ALA A 429 14.25 -17.91 12.21
CA ALA A 429 13.57 -18.35 13.42
C ALA A 429 12.15 -17.77 13.60
N ARG A 430 11.77 -16.76 12.85
CA ARG A 430 10.51 -15.99 13.00
C ARG A 430 9.76 -15.75 11.70
N THR A 431 10.33 -16.13 10.55
CA THR A 431 9.75 -15.85 9.23
C THR A 431 9.66 -17.14 8.41
N LEU A 432 8.48 -17.37 7.84
CA LEU A 432 8.27 -18.37 6.79
C LEU A 432 8.22 -17.70 5.43
N ILE A 433 8.71 -18.39 4.40
CA ILE A 433 8.76 -17.91 3.02
C ILE A 433 8.13 -18.94 2.08
N ALA A 434 7.34 -18.47 1.11
CA ALA A 434 6.71 -19.32 0.12
C ALA A 434 7.75 -19.99 -0.79
N VAL A 435 7.58 -21.30 -1.03
CA VAL A 435 8.45 -22.07 -1.92
C VAL A 435 8.28 -21.60 -3.36
N GLU A 436 7.05 -21.34 -3.79
CA GLU A 436 6.75 -20.83 -5.13
C GLU A 436 6.78 -19.32 -5.18
N ALA A 437 7.42 -18.77 -6.23
CA ALA A 437 7.42 -17.35 -6.51
C ALA A 437 6.16 -16.93 -7.28
N LYS A 438 5.66 -15.73 -6.97
CA LYS A 438 4.69 -15.01 -7.79
C LYS A 438 5.33 -13.72 -8.25
N GLY A 439 5.31 -13.47 -9.56
CA GLY A 439 5.96 -12.28 -10.10
C GLY A 439 7.45 -12.16 -9.82
N GLY A 440 8.13 -13.30 -9.68
CA GLY A 440 9.54 -13.32 -9.29
C GLY A 440 9.80 -13.00 -7.82
N GLN A 441 8.76 -12.89 -7.00
CA GLN A 441 8.85 -12.65 -5.55
C GLN A 441 8.20 -13.79 -4.76
N HIS A 442 8.77 -14.11 -3.60
CA HIS A 442 8.24 -15.11 -2.69
C HIS A 442 7.51 -14.41 -1.54
N ASP A 443 6.24 -14.77 -1.33
CA ASP A 443 5.49 -14.26 -0.19
C ASP A 443 6.17 -14.64 1.13
N GLN A 444 6.27 -13.68 2.04
CA GLN A 444 6.91 -13.88 3.35
C GLN A 444 5.93 -13.56 4.46
N TYR A 445 6.00 -14.34 5.53
CA TYR A 445 5.11 -14.25 6.69
C TYR A 445 5.95 -14.17 7.95
N ALA A 446 5.96 -13.01 8.61
CA ALA A 446 6.66 -12.82 9.87
C ALA A 446 5.73 -13.19 11.04
N PHE A 447 6.25 -13.95 11.98
CA PHE A 447 5.51 -14.38 13.16
C PHE A 447 6.02 -13.62 14.39
N VAL A 448 5.11 -12.94 15.08
CA VAL A 448 5.42 -12.01 16.18
C VAL A 448 4.93 -12.57 17.51
N GLY A 449 5.79 -12.58 18.51
CA GLY A 449 5.48 -13.02 19.87
C GLY A 449 6.75 -13.37 20.66
N ASP A 450 6.70 -13.24 22.00
CA ASP A 450 7.83 -13.43 22.92
C ASP A 450 7.86 -14.81 23.56
N GLY A 451 6.80 -15.61 23.41
CA GLY A 451 6.66 -16.92 23.98
C GLY A 451 7.09 -18.08 23.07
N ASP A 452 6.63 -19.28 23.40
CA ASP A 452 6.79 -20.51 22.63
C ASP A 452 5.81 -20.61 21.45
N ARG A 453 4.90 -19.64 21.31
CA ARG A 453 3.92 -19.51 20.23
C ARG A 453 3.82 -18.07 19.79
N ALA A 454 3.74 -17.85 18.47
CA ALA A 454 3.48 -16.52 17.94
C ALA A 454 2.09 -16.03 18.36
N ARG A 455 2.00 -14.77 18.71
CA ARG A 455 0.73 -14.06 18.97
C ARG A 455 0.06 -13.59 17.68
N PHE A 456 0.88 -13.25 16.69
CA PHE A 456 0.43 -12.73 15.40
C PHE A 456 1.19 -13.39 14.25
N VAL A 457 0.53 -13.51 13.09
CA VAL A 457 1.19 -13.60 11.79
C VAL A 457 1.06 -12.28 11.07
N HIS A 458 2.13 -11.82 10.45
CA HIS A 458 2.22 -10.53 9.79
C HIS A 458 2.60 -10.69 8.31
N MET A 459 1.77 -10.14 7.43
CA MET A 459 1.97 -10.04 5.98
C MET A 459 1.59 -8.64 5.47
N THR A 460 2.09 -7.58 6.07
CA THR A 460 1.64 -6.19 6.06
C THR A 460 0.44 -5.91 6.99
N ARG A 461 -0.42 -6.88 7.26
CA ARG A 461 -1.46 -6.84 8.30
C ARG A 461 -1.09 -7.84 9.38
N ALA A 462 -1.29 -7.45 10.63
CA ALA A 462 -1.09 -8.32 11.79
C ALA A 462 -2.40 -9.06 12.09
N LEU A 463 -2.42 -10.37 11.90
CA LEU A 463 -3.55 -11.22 12.26
C LEU A 463 -3.28 -11.88 13.61
N PRO A 464 -4.13 -11.67 14.64
CA PRO A 464 -3.97 -12.29 15.94
C PRO A 464 -4.19 -13.80 15.86
N ARG A 465 -3.45 -14.56 16.69
CA ARG A 465 -3.69 -15.99 16.88
C ARG A 465 -5.04 -16.20 17.54
N VAL A 466 -5.84 -17.10 17.01
CA VAL A 466 -7.10 -17.53 17.62
C VAL A 466 -6.81 -18.51 18.76
N VAL A 467 -7.24 -18.17 19.96
CA VAL A 467 -7.14 -19.05 21.15
C VAL A 467 -8.47 -19.78 21.32
N VAL A 468 -8.44 -21.12 21.26
CA VAL A 468 -9.65 -21.94 21.47
C VAL A 468 -10.16 -21.74 22.90
N GLY A 469 -11.36 -21.18 23.03
CA GLY A 469 -12.03 -20.93 24.33
C GLY A 469 -12.09 -19.44 24.74
N GLU A 470 -11.38 -18.54 24.10
CA GLU A 470 -11.64 -17.10 24.22
C GLU A 470 -12.64 -16.67 23.13
N PRO A 471 -13.68 -15.89 23.46
CA PRO A 471 -14.50 -15.31 22.41
C PRO A 471 -13.57 -14.49 21.53
N ALA A 472 -13.61 -14.74 20.21
CA ALA A 472 -12.94 -13.87 19.25
C ALA A 472 -13.30 -12.42 19.60
N ALA A 473 -12.34 -11.50 19.57
CA ALA A 473 -12.56 -10.07 19.84
C ALA A 473 -13.49 -9.40 18.80
N THR A 474 -14.41 -10.16 18.24
CA THR A 474 -15.32 -9.84 17.16
C THR A 474 -16.72 -10.32 17.53
N SER A 475 -17.53 -9.45 18.11
CA SER A 475 -18.97 -9.67 18.17
C SER A 475 -19.56 -9.35 16.79
N GLY A 476 -19.94 -10.36 16.04
CA GLY A 476 -20.62 -10.19 14.74
C GLY A 476 -20.70 -11.44 13.87
N ALA A 477 -19.89 -12.46 14.14
CA ALA A 477 -19.98 -13.71 13.37
C ALA A 477 -20.84 -14.72 14.12
N GLU A 478 -21.92 -15.17 13.49
CA GLU A 478 -22.71 -16.32 13.93
C GLU A 478 -21.80 -17.52 14.24
N ARG A 479 -22.12 -18.19 15.36
CA ARG A 479 -21.47 -19.46 15.73
C ARG A 479 -21.71 -20.48 14.64
N VAL A 480 -20.71 -20.79 13.83
CA VAL A 480 -20.71 -22.01 13.04
C VAL A 480 -20.42 -23.15 14.00
N ASP A 481 -21.46 -23.89 14.36
CA ASP A 481 -21.36 -25.13 15.12
C ASP A 481 -20.52 -26.16 14.36
N VAL A 482 -19.36 -26.50 14.93
CA VAL A 482 -18.41 -27.51 14.42
C VAL A 482 -18.78 -28.92 14.94
N ASP A 483 -20.05 -29.22 15.19
CA ASP A 483 -20.53 -30.55 15.60
C ASP A 483 -21.56 -31.12 14.63
N SER A 484 -21.15 -31.44 13.38
CA SER A 484 -21.96 -32.38 12.57
C SER A 484 -21.15 -33.09 11.48
N CYS A 485 -20.07 -33.76 11.85
CA CYS A 485 -19.46 -34.81 11.01
C CYS A 485 -19.05 -36.02 11.88
N SER A 486 -20.02 -36.64 12.53
CA SER A 486 -19.87 -38.01 13.00
C SER A 486 -21.22 -38.74 12.92
N GLY A 487 -21.31 -39.67 12.00
CA GLY A 487 -22.27 -40.74 12.09
C GLY A 487 -23.25 -40.91 10.95
N GLY A 488 -23.08 -41.98 10.20
CA GLY A 488 -24.18 -42.55 9.43
C GLY A 488 -23.81 -43.40 8.23
N ALA A 489 -23.09 -44.47 8.48
CA ALA A 489 -23.15 -45.62 7.53
C ALA A 489 -24.50 -46.32 7.71
N ARG A 490 -25.31 -46.35 6.64
CA ARG A 490 -26.10 -47.49 6.19
C ARG A 490 -26.62 -47.30 4.78
#